data_794414a3754c7a9a2e89a46827db4b07
#
_entry.id   794414a3754c7a9a2e89a46827db4b07
#
_cell.length_a   1.000
_cell.length_b   1.000
_cell.length_c   1.000
_cell.angle_alpha   90.00
_cell.angle_beta   90.00
_cell.angle_gamma   90.00
#
_symmetry.space_group_name_H-M   'P 1'
#
loop_
_entity.id
_entity.type
_entity.pdbx_description
1 polymer ?
#
loop_
_entity_poly.entity_id
_entity_poly.type
_entity_poly.pdbx_seq_one_letter_code
_entity_poly.pdbx_strand_id
1 'polypeptide(L)'
;MSIKNLISIAAVFSLSLTLIACGGQKEESVKLQGAGASFPAPLYLKWFKSYNASKPNIQVDYQSVGSGSGVKSFMDRTVDFAASDAAMKPEDMAKVDGGAQLLPMTAGSIVLAHSLKDVPNLKLSREAYVGIFSGKITKWNYPAIASVNPDVKLPDLPINVIVRADSSGTTFVFTKHLSAVSKEFEKNIGVNNMPNWPVGTKSKGNEGITASLMTTPGSIGYIEYGYAKSQKLPFATLQNKAGNYVEATTASAAAGLASGEIPPDLIAWVSDPEAKDAYPIVTYTWMIFYKKYDNKAKSKALRDLINYGLTDGQKESEALGYVPLPPEVVTKVKAAAETIS
;
A
#
# COMPACT_ATOMS: atom_id res chain seq x y z
N MET A 1 56.49 86.87 10.25
CA MET A 1 56.76 86.25 8.92
C MET A 1 55.74 85.10 8.75
N SER A 2 54.78 85.39 8.09
CA SER A 2 54.20 84.83 6.83
C SER A 2 54.39 83.33 6.60
N ILE A 3 53.25 82.65 6.38
CA ILE A 3 53.00 81.83 5.20
C ILE A 3 51.65 81.10 5.39
N LYS A 4 50.69 81.58 4.81
CA LYS A 4 49.79 81.19 3.70
C LYS A 4 49.19 79.79 3.82
N ASN A 5 47.87 79.84 3.90
CA ASN A 5 46.82 78.86 3.59
C ASN A 5 47.03 78.01 2.33
N LEU A 6 46.71 76.74 2.39
CA LEU A 6 46.20 76.01 1.24
C LEU A 6 45.08 75.07 1.72
N ILE A 7 43.89 75.41 1.27
CA ILE A 7 42.66 74.58 1.43
C ILE A 7 42.67 73.52 0.35
N SER A 8 42.65 72.27 0.74
CA SER A 8 42.38 71.13 -0.18
C SER A 8 41.01 70.57 0.12
N ILE A 9 40.09 70.78 -0.83
CA ILE A 9 38.75 70.22 -0.84
C ILE A 9 38.87 68.73 -1.20
N ALA A 10 38.62 67.84 -0.22
CA ALA A 10 38.43 66.43 -0.48
C ALA A 10 36.95 66.13 -0.78
N ALA A 11 36.62 65.90 -2.02
CA ALA A 11 35.33 65.43 -2.45
C ALA A 11 35.09 63.98 -1.96
N VAL A 12 34.22 63.81 -0.99
CA VAL A 12 33.77 62.51 -0.50
C VAL A 12 32.76 61.97 -1.52
N PHE A 13 33.20 61.05 -2.35
CA PHE A 13 32.33 60.27 -3.23
C PHE A 13 31.69 59.15 -2.41
N SER A 14 30.47 59.41 -1.91
CA SER A 14 29.68 58.38 -1.23
C SER A 14 29.16 57.37 -2.26
N LEU A 15 29.85 56.25 -2.40
CA LEU A 15 29.41 55.11 -3.22
C LEU A 15 28.33 54.37 -2.41
N SER A 16 27.07 54.69 -2.67
CA SER A 16 25.92 53.93 -2.15
C SER A 16 25.88 52.55 -2.77
N LEU A 17 26.45 51.54 -2.08
CA LEU A 17 26.25 50.16 -2.39
C LEU A 17 24.80 49.80 -2.06
N THR A 18 23.91 49.83 -3.06
CA THR A 18 22.60 49.19 -2.99
C THR A 18 22.84 47.69 -2.98
N LEU A 19 22.87 47.09 -1.79
CA LEU A 19 22.70 45.66 -1.59
C LEU A 19 21.30 45.31 -2.08
N ILE A 20 21.21 44.84 -3.34
CA ILE A 20 20.05 44.08 -3.83
C ILE A 20 20.05 42.80 -3.03
N ALA A 21 19.39 42.79 -1.89
CA ALA A 21 19.02 41.55 -1.19
C ALA A 21 18.05 40.82 -2.13
N CYS A 22 18.57 39.91 -2.94
CA CYS A 22 17.80 38.83 -3.50
C CYS A 22 17.28 38.00 -2.32
N GLY A 23 16.22 38.49 -1.69
CA GLY A 23 15.39 37.74 -0.75
C GLY A 23 14.67 36.64 -1.51
N GLY A 24 15.35 35.56 -1.85
CA GLY A 24 14.66 34.33 -2.16
C GLY A 24 13.76 34.01 -0.97
N GLN A 25 12.44 34.10 -1.13
CA GLN A 25 11.51 33.60 -0.13
C GLN A 25 11.92 32.17 0.16
N LYS A 26 12.47 31.94 1.36
CA LYS A 26 12.77 30.59 1.83
C LYS A 26 11.41 29.91 1.91
N GLU A 27 11.14 28.99 0.98
CA GLU A 27 9.90 28.21 1.02
C GLU A 27 9.76 27.60 2.43
N GLU A 28 8.59 27.74 3.02
CA GLU A 28 8.29 27.22 4.36
C GLU A 28 8.53 25.72 4.40
N SER A 29 9.28 25.25 5.40
CA SER A 29 9.50 23.82 5.59
C SER A 29 8.22 23.17 6.14
N VAL A 30 7.69 22.20 5.41
CA VAL A 30 6.50 21.45 5.78
C VAL A 30 6.86 20.01 6.12
N LYS A 31 6.42 19.56 7.29
CA LYS A 31 6.50 18.15 7.70
C LYS A 31 5.12 17.53 7.64
N LEU A 32 5.01 16.40 6.92
CA LEU A 32 3.82 15.60 6.78
C LEU A 32 4.04 14.24 7.47
N GLN A 33 3.11 13.84 8.30
CA GLN A 33 3.15 12.56 9.01
C GLN A 33 2.01 11.67 8.54
N GLY A 34 2.34 10.46 8.13
CA GLY A 34 1.39 9.44 7.74
C GLY A 34 1.59 8.13 8.48
N ALA A 35 0.54 7.34 8.60
CA ALA A 35 0.62 6.01 9.18
C ALA A 35 -0.43 5.08 8.56
N GLY A 36 -0.17 3.77 8.55
CA GLY A 36 -1.19 2.83 8.12
C GLY A 36 -0.68 1.54 7.49
N ALA A 37 -1.33 1.16 6.41
CA ALA A 37 -1.14 -0.11 5.73
C ALA A 37 0.32 -0.40 5.37
N SER A 38 0.75 -1.63 5.63
CA SER A 38 2.05 -2.13 5.17
C SER A 38 2.03 -2.55 3.70
N PHE A 39 0.86 -2.84 3.14
CA PHE A 39 0.69 -3.23 1.74
C PHE A 39 1.35 -2.22 0.77
N PRO A 40 1.05 -0.91 0.78
CA PRO A 40 1.67 0.04 -0.13
C PRO A 40 3.01 0.61 0.38
N ALA A 41 3.47 0.24 1.57
CA ALA A 41 4.59 0.91 2.23
C ALA A 41 5.88 0.98 1.38
N PRO A 42 6.33 -0.08 0.68
CA PRO A 42 7.52 0.00 -0.17
C PRO A 42 7.41 1.06 -1.26
N LEU A 43 6.24 1.15 -1.93
CA LEU A 43 5.99 2.14 -2.96
C LEU A 43 5.88 3.56 -2.39
N TYR A 44 5.13 3.74 -1.29
CA TYR A 44 4.96 5.05 -0.66
C TYR A 44 6.28 5.62 -0.13
N LEU A 45 7.10 4.79 0.51
CA LEU A 45 8.44 5.22 0.98
C LEU A 45 9.34 5.61 -0.20
N LYS A 46 9.26 4.91 -1.32
CA LYS A 46 9.97 5.28 -2.55
C LYS A 46 9.47 6.61 -3.09
N TRP A 47 8.15 6.81 -3.18
CA TRP A 47 7.56 8.08 -3.60
C TRP A 47 7.98 9.25 -2.71
N PHE A 48 7.89 9.10 -1.40
CA PHE A 48 8.22 10.17 -0.45
C PHE A 48 9.69 10.55 -0.53
N LYS A 49 10.57 9.56 -0.70
CA LYS A 49 12.00 9.80 -0.90
C LYS A 49 12.27 10.57 -2.21
N SER A 50 11.68 10.13 -3.32
CA SER A 50 11.85 10.78 -4.62
C SER A 50 11.21 12.18 -4.63
N TYR A 51 10.04 12.33 -4.01
CA TYR A 51 9.35 13.62 -3.87
C TYR A 51 10.16 14.61 -3.03
N ASN A 52 10.69 14.21 -1.87
CA ASN A 52 11.56 15.06 -1.05
C ASN A 52 12.83 15.49 -1.79
N ALA A 53 13.42 14.60 -2.62
CA ALA A 53 14.56 14.97 -3.45
C ALA A 53 14.23 16.09 -4.45
N SER A 54 13.00 16.13 -4.97
CA SER A 54 12.52 17.18 -5.89
C SER A 54 11.97 18.42 -5.17
N LYS A 55 11.53 18.27 -3.91
CA LYS A 55 10.95 19.30 -3.04
C LYS A 55 11.56 19.23 -1.64
N PRO A 56 12.84 19.70 -1.46
CA PRO A 56 13.57 19.52 -0.21
C PRO A 56 12.95 20.20 1.02
N ASN A 57 12.08 21.18 0.80
CA ASN A 57 11.32 21.87 1.85
C ASN A 57 10.11 21.05 2.36
N ILE A 58 9.77 19.92 1.73
CA ILE A 58 8.64 19.06 2.15
C ILE A 58 9.19 17.70 2.57
N GLN A 59 9.09 17.39 3.86
CA GLN A 59 9.44 16.10 4.42
C GLN A 59 8.18 15.29 4.67
N VAL A 60 8.17 14.03 4.24
CA VAL A 60 7.05 13.09 4.47
C VAL A 60 7.56 11.88 5.23
N ASP A 61 7.03 11.66 6.42
CA ASP A 61 7.32 10.50 7.25
C ASP A 61 6.11 9.56 7.24
N TYR A 62 6.35 8.25 7.04
CA TYR A 62 5.29 7.24 7.02
C TYR A 62 5.63 6.05 7.91
N GLN A 63 4.68 5.67 8.75
CA GLN A 63 4.80 4.54 9.65
C GLN A 63 3.92 3.37 9.19
N SER A 64 4.55 2.25 8.83
CA SER A 64 3.89 0.99 8.49
C SER A 64 3.44 0.29 9.78
N VAL A 65 2.20 0.56 10.23
CA VAL A 65 1.65 0.08 11.50
C VAL A 65 0.42 -0.81 11.35
N GLY A 66 -0.04 -1.02 10.12
CA GLY A 66 -1.28 -1.70 9.76
C GLY A 66 -2.45 -0.75 9.57
N SER A 67 -3.38 -1.13 8.69
CA SER A 67 -4.52 -0.29 8.28
C SER A 67 -5.36 0.21 9.46
N GLY A 68 -5.73 -0.68 10.38
CA GLY A 68 -6.57 -0.29 11.51
C GLY A 68 -5.90 0.70 12.45
N SER A 69 -4.59 0.55 12.72
CA SER A 69 -3.83 1.51 13.53
C SER A 69 -3.69 2.86 12.80
N GLY A 70 -3.49 2.84 11.47
CA GLY A 70 -3.44 4.06 10.66
C GLY A 70 -4.76 4.82 10.69
N VAL A 71 -5.89 4.14 10.46
CA VAL A 71 -7.23 4.73 10.54
C VAL A 71 -7.49 5.30 11.93
N LYS A 72 -7.11 4.57 12.99
CA LYS A 72 -7.24 5.08 14.36
C LYS A 72 -6.44 6.35 14.58
N SER A 73 -5.16 6.38 14.18
CA SER A 73 -4.31 7.57 14.29
C SER A 73 -4.87 8.76 13.51
N PHE A 74 -5.49 8.51 12.36
CA PHE A 74 -6.16 9.53 11.56
C PHE A 74 -7.41 10.07 12.29
N MET A 75 -8.26 9.21 12.82
CA MET A 75 -9.44 9.64 13.60
C MET A 75 -9.05 10.42 14.87
N ASP A 76 -7.96 10.01 15.53
CA ASP A 76 -7.40 10.68 16.70
C ASP A 76 -6.59 11.97 16.36
N ARG A 77 -6.50 12.34 15.07
CA ARG A 77 -5.73 13.51 14.55
C ARG A 77 -4.25 13.53 14.93
N THR A 78 -3.63 12.37 15.09
CA THR A 78 -2.20 12.24 15.43
C THR A 78 -1.31 12.16 14.18
N VAL A 79 -1.90 12.05 12.99
CA VAL A 79 -1.23 12.05 11.69
C VAL A 79 -1.94 12.97 10.71
N ASP A 80 -1.23 13.42 9.68
CA ASP A 80 -1.78 14.28 8.63
C ASP A 80 -2.55 13.47 7.58
N PHE A 81 -2.18 12.22 7.36
CA PHE A 81 -2.89 11.29 6.48
C PHE A 81 -2.72 9.85 6.96
N ALA A 82 -3.61 8.98 6.51
CA ALA A 82 -3.46 7.55 6.76
C ALA A 82 -3.42 6.76 5.46
N ALA A 83 -3.13 5.45 5.56
CA ALA A 83 -3.30 4.51 4.46
C ALA A 83 -3.97 3.22 4.93
N SER A 84 -4.84 2.68 4.07
CA SER A 84 -5.59 1.46 4.36
C SER A 84 -5.95 0.70 3.10
N ASP A 85 -5.84 -0.64 3.14
CA ASP A 85 -6.36 -1.54 2.10
C ASP A 85 -7.80 -1.99 2.41
N ALA A 86 -8.30 -1.65 3.59
CA ALA A 86 -9.72 -1.74 3.96
C ALA A 86 -10.27 -0.32 4.05
N ALA A 87 -11.17 0.06 3.14
CA ALA A 87 -11.77 1.39 3.18
C ALA A 87 -12.43 1.65 4.53
N MET A 88 -12.36 2.90 5.00
CA MET A 88 -13.09 3.32 6.19
C MET A 88 -14.58 3.10 5.98
N LYS A 89 -15.25 2.67 7.04
CA LYS A 89 -16.71 2.54 7.02
C LYS A 89 -17.36 3.92 7.02
N PRO A 90 -18.50 4.07 6.35
CA PRO A 90 -19.22 5.37 6.31
C PRO A 90 -19.47 5.98 7.69
N GLU A 91 -19.82 5.14 8.68
CA GLU A 91 -20.05 5.58 10.06
C GLU A 91 -18.79 6.13 10.76
N ASP A 92 -17.60 5.66 10.38
CA ASP A 92 -16.32 6.16 10.91
C ASP A 92 -15.88 7.43 10.14
N MET A 93 -16.11 7.47 8.83
CA MET A 93 -15.88 8.68 8.04
C MET A 93 -16.73 9.86 8.53
N ALA A 94 -17.97 9.61 8.94
CA ALA A 94 -18.88 10.61 9.48
C ALA A 94 -18.43 11.20 10.83
N LYS A 95 -17.59 10.48 11.57
CA LYS A 95 -17.02 10.95 12.86
C LYS A 95 -15.77 11.80 12.69
N VAL A 96 -15.17 11.84 11.49
CA VAL A 96 -13.96 12.61 11.23
C VAL A 96 -14.33 14.08 11.14
N ASP A 97 -13.85 14.88 12.08
CA ASP A 97 -14.03 16.33 12.03
C ASP A 97 -13.32 16.91 10.79
N GLY A 98 -14.03 17.76 10.03
CA GLY A 98 -13.58 18.23 8.72
C GLY A 98 -13.80 17.24 7.57
N GLY A 99 -14.35 16.05 7.85
CA GLY A 99 -14.63 15.00 6.86
C GLY A 99 -13.39 14.21 6.41
N ALA A 100 -13.61 13.02 5.88
CA ALA A 100 -12.58 12.15 5.32
C ALA A 100 -12.73 12.00 3.81
N GLN A 101 -11.60 11.96 3.08
CA GLN A 101 -11.52 11.66 1.66
C GLN A 101 -10.58 10.47 1.46
N LEU A 102 -11.11 9.39 0.89
CA LEU A 102 -10.32 8.23 0.48
C LEU A 102 -9.93 8.38 -0.98
N LEU A 103 -8.63 8.21 -1.26
CA LEU A 103 -8.09 8.29 -2.61
C LEU A 103 -7.33 6.99 -2.91
N PRO A 104 -7.77 6.16 -3.88
CA PRO A 104 -6.97 5.03 -4.33
C PRO A 104 -5.70 5.57 -5.00
N MET A 105 -4.54 5.17 -4.47
CA MET A 105 -3.27 5.69 -4.97
C MET A 105 -2.49 4.67 -5.80
N THR A 106 -2.74 3.41 -5.56
CA THR A 106 -2.18 2.28 -6.31
C THR A 106 -3.05 1.05 -6.09
N ALA A 107 -2.70 -0.03 -6.77
CA ALA A 107 -3.32 -1.33 -6.59
C ALA A 107 -2.26 -2.43 -6.60
N GLY A 108 -2.64 -3.63 -6.23
CA GLY A 108 -1.74 -4.77 -6.24
C GLY A 108 -2.44 -6.09 -5.94
N SER A 109 -1.67 -7.15 -5.87
CA SER A 109 -2.14 -8.49 -5.57
C SER A 109 -1.62 -8.99 -4.24
N ILE A 110 -2.38 -9.90 -3.63
CA ILE A 110 -1.99 -10.64 -2.43
C ILE A 110 -1.61 -12.05 -2.85
N VAL A 111 -0.35 -12.40 -2.65
CA VAL A 111 0.18 -13.73 -3.01
C VAL A 111 0.26 -14.62 -1.78
N LEU A 112 0.13 -15.93 -2.01
CA LEU A 112 0.40 -16.96 -1.02
C LEU A 112 1.85 -17.41 -1.17
N ALA A 113 2.75 -16.70 -0.47
CA ALA A 113 4.16 -16.99 -0.46
C ALA A 113 4.47 -18.15 0.49
N HIS A 114 5.46 -18.96 0.15
CA HIS A 114 5.80 -20.17 0.91
C HIS A 114 7.32 -20.38 1.01
N SER A 115 7.73 -21.26 1.93
CA SER A 115 9.14 -21.62 2.14
C SER A 115 9.45 -23.07 1.79
N LEU A 116 8.67 -23.68 0.88
CA LEU A 116 9.00 -25.03 0.37
C LEU A 116 10.26 -24.95 -0.48
N LYS A 117 11.25 -25.77 -0.13
CA LYS A 117 12.44 -25.96 -0.95
C LYS A 117 12.07 -26.77 -2.21
N ASP A 118 12.70 -26.44 -3.32
CA ASP A 118 12.59 -27.17 -4.59
C ASP A 118 11.17 -27.29 -5.18
N VAL A 119 10.26 -26.39 -4.76
CA VAL A 119 8.87 -26.31 -5.26
C VAL A 119 8.56 -24.88 -5.72
N PRO A 120 9.20 -24.38 -6.79
CA PRO A 120 9.02 -22.98 -7.21
C PRO A 120 7.64 -22.70 -7.83
N ASN A 121 6.99 -23.71 -8.42
CA ASN A 121 5.76 -23.57 -9.22
C ASN A 121 4.56 -24.26 -8.55
N LEU A 122 4.40 -24.05 -7.25
CA LEU A 122 3.27 -24.64 -6.51
C LEU A 122 1.94 -24.10 -7.04
N LYS A 123 1.01 -24.99 -7.36
CA LYS A 123 -0.39 -24.64 -7.68
C LYS A 123 -1.28 -24.91 -6.47
N LEU A 124 -2.17 -23.99 -6.17
CA LEU A 124 -3.20 -24.19 -5.14
C LEU A 124 -4.59 -23.99 -5.74
N SER A 125 -5.42 -25.04 -5.64
CA SER A 125 -6.84 -24.93 -5.98
C SER A 125 -7.59 -24.06 -4.98
N ARG A 126 -8.77 -23.59 -5.33
CA ARG A 126 -9.67 -22.81 -4.43
C ARG A 126 -9.95 -23.58 -3.15
N GLU A 127 -10.20 -24.87 -3.24
CA GLU A 127 -10.35 -25.77 -2.08
C GLU A 127 -9.08 -25.82 -1.23
N ALA A 128 -7.91 -25.94 -1.86
CA ALA A 128 -6.65 -26.10 -1.17
C ALA A 128 -6.30 -24.86 -0.33
N TYR A 129 -6.32 -23.65 -0.91
CA TYR A 129 -5.93 -22.49 -0.14
C TYR A 129 -6.98 -22.11 0.93
N VAL A 130 -8.28 -22.29 0.68
CA VAL A 130 -9.30 -22.14 1.73
C VAL A 130 -9.07 -23.17 2.85
N GLY A 131 -8.81 -24.43 2.50
CA GLY A 131 -8.57 -25.52 3.44
C GLY A 131 -7.34 -25.29 4.33
N ILE A 132 -6.26 -24.74 3.78
CA ILE A 132 -5.05 -24.40 4.53
C ILE A 132 -5.36 -23.34 5.59
N PHE A 133 -5.95 -22.21 5.21
CA PHE A 133 -6.21 -21.11 6.13
C PHE A 133 -7.41 -21.33 7.07
N SER A 134 -8.26 -22.32 6.79
CA SER A 134 -9.27 -22.79 7.72
C SER A 134 -8.82 -23.95 8.62
N GLY A 135 -7.54 -24.38 8.50
CA GLY A 135 -6.97 -25.46 9.33
C GLY A 135 -7.41 -26.87 8.96
N LYS A 136 -8.09 -27.05 7.85
CA LYS A 136 -8.53 -28.38 7.38
C LYS A 136 -7.43 -29.14 6.64
N ILE A 137 -6.55 -28.42 5.95
CA ILE A 137 -5.39 -28.98 5.24
C ILE A 137 -4.14 -28.59 6.03
N THR A 138 -3.49 -29.58 6.60
CA THR A 138 -2.39 -29.40 7.56
C THR A 138 -1.05 -29.93 7.08
N LYS A 139 -1.01 -30.62 5.92
CA LYS A 139 0.21 -31.17 5.32
C LYS A 139 0.33 -30.79 3.86
N TRP A 140 1.56 -30.60 3.38
CA TRP A 140 1.84 -30.24 2.00
C TRP A 140 1.49 -31.33 0.98
N ASN A 141 1.64 -32.61 1.33
CA ASN A 141 1.27 -33.74 0.47
C ASN A 141 -0.21 -34.12 0.55
N TYR A 142 -1.06 -33.25 1.10
CA TYR A 142 -2.51 -33.50 1.17
C TYR A 142 -3.10 -33.70 -0.23
N PRO A 143 -4.03 -34.65 -0.44
CA PRO A 143 -4.55 -34.99 -1.78
C PRO A 143 -5.06 -33.79 -2.60
N ALA A 144 -5.73 -32.81 -2.00
CA ALA A 144 -6.21 -31.64 -2.70
C ALA A 144 -5.09 -30.71 -3.21
N ILE A 145 -3.88 -30.78 -2.64
CA ILE A 145 -2.69 -30.10 -3.15
C ILE A 145 -1.96 -30.98 -4.17
N ALA A 146 -1.75 -32.25 -3.84
CA ALA A 146 -0.99 -33.19 -4.68
C ALA A 146 -1.65 -33.41 -6.05
N SER A 147 -2.97 -33.49 -6.11
CA SER A 147 -3.71 -33.76 -7.36
C SER A 147 -3.54 -32.68 -8.43
N VAL A 148 -3.26 -31.44 -8.03
CA VAL A 148 -3.05 -30.30 -8.95
C VAL A 148 -1.56 -30.01 -9.19
N ASN A 149 -0.66 -30.79 -8.59
CA ASN A 149 0.80 -30.74 -8.72
C ASN A 149 1.40 -32.10 -9.04
N PRO A 150 0.95 -32.83 -10.09
CA PRO A 150 1.35 -34.23 -10.33
C PRO A 150 2.84 -34.40 -10.59
N ASP A 151 3.50 -33.37 -11.13
CA ASP A 151 4.92 -33.38 -11.48
C ASP A 151 5.83 -32.89 -10.34
N VAL A 152 5.25 -32.56 -9.17
CA VAL A 152 5.97 -32.03 -8.03
C VAL A 152 5.95 -33.02 -6.87
N LYS A 153 7.14 -33.43 -6.40
CA LYS A 153 7.24 -34.24 -5.18
C LYS A 153 7.01 -33.35 -3.94
N LEU A 154 5.76 -33.28 -3.53
CA LEU A 154 5.41 -32.54 -2.30
C LEU A 154 5.91 -33.31 -1.06
N PRO A 155 6.54 -32.63 -0.07
CA PRO A 155 7.05 -33.28 1.13
C PRO A 155 5.92 -33.68 2.08
N ASP A 156 6.11 -34.76 2.82
CA ASP A 156 5.28 -35.11 3.98
C ASP A 156 5.68 -34.21 5.17
N LEU A 157 5.32 -32.93 5.08
CA LEU A 157 5.69 -31.88 6.02
C LEU A 157 4.44 -31.13 6.48
N PRO A 158 4.32 -30.80 7.77
CA PRO A 158 3.25 -29.94 8.26
C PRO A 158 3.30 -28.55 7.57
N ILE A 159 2.14 -27.97 7.34
CA ILE A 159 2.01 -26.60 6.86
C ILE A 159 2.07 -25.64 8.04
N ASN A 160 3.09 -24.82 8.11
CA ASN A 160 3.22 -23.76 9.10
C ASN A 160 2.55 -22.48 8.58
N VAL A 161 1.29 -22.28 8.90
CA VAL A 161 0.55 -21.08 8.46
C VAL A 161 1.04 -19.86 9.23
N ILE A 162 1.28 -18.75 8.52
CA ILE A 162 1.67 -17.47 9.11
C ILE A 162 0.61 -16.44 8.77
N VAL A 163 0.07 -15.78 9.81
CA VAL A 163 -1.03 -14.81 9.71
C VAL A 163 -0.68 -13.48 10.38
N ARG A 164 -1.44 -12.44 10.09
CA ARG A 164 -1.19 -11.10 10.62
C ARG A 164 -1.56 -10.99 12.10
N ALA A 165 -0.68 -10.32 12.85
CA ALA A 165 -0.87 -10.00 14.28
C ALA A 165 -1.60 -8.67 14.49
N ASP A 166 -1.56 -7.77 13.51
CA ASP A 166 -2.11 -6.42 13.54
C ASP A 166 -3.47 -6.35 12.82
N SER A 167 -4.20 -5.25 13.03
CA SER A 167 -5.41 -4.93 12.29
C SER A 167 -5.06 -4.56 10.85
N SER A 168 -5.13 -5.54 9.96
CA SER A 168 -4.53 -5.55 8.63
C SER A 168 -5.55 -5.41 7.51
N GLY A 169 -5.34 -4.43 6.62
CA GLY A 169 -6.10 -4.33 5.37
C GLY A 169 -5.83 -5.49 4.43
N THR A 170 -4.58 -5.98 4.36
CA THR A 170 -4.23 -7.18 3.60
C THR A 170 -5.02 -8.40 4.07
N THR A 171 -5.17 -8.57 5.41
CA THR A 171 -6.03 -9.61 5.98
C THR A 171 -7.50 -9.42 5.61
N PHE A 172 -7.99 -8.18 5.65
CA PHE A 172 -9.38 -7.87 5.26
C PHE A 172 -9.67 -8.31 3.82
N VAL A 173 -8.81 -7.92 2.87
CA VAL A 173 -8.94 -8.29 1.46
C VAL A 173 -8.84 -9.81 1.28
N PHE A 174 -7.88 -10.44 1.95
CA PHE A 174 -7.69 -11.89 1.88
C PHE A 174 -8.92 -12.64 2.43
N THR A 175 -9.40 -12.29 3.61
CA THR A 175 -10.60 -12.93 4.19
C THR A 175 -11.86 -12.65 3.39
N LYS A 176 -11.97 -11.47 2.74
CA LYS A 176 -13.06 -11.14 1.82
C LYS A 176 -13.06 -12.06 0.61
N HIS A 177 -11.88 -12.32 0.03
CA HIS A 177 -11.75 -13.30 -1.06
C HIS A 177 -12.10 -14.71 -0.60
N LEU A 178 -11.54 -15.20 0.53
CA LEU A 178 -11.84 -16.55 1.04
C LEU A 178 -13.33 -16.73 1.37
N SER A 179 -13.98 -15.70 1.88
CA SER A 179 -15.45 -15.70 2.13
C SER A 179 -16.26 -15.76 0.84
N ALA A 180 -15.81 -15.08 -0.23
CA ALA A 180 -16.45 -15.18 -1.54
C ALA A 180 -16.28 -16.59 -2.17
N VAL A 181 -15.17 -17.25 -1.89
CA VAL A 181 -14.87 -18.61 -2.38
C VAL A 181 -15.61 -19.69 -1.60
N SER A 182 -15.79 -19.52 -0.28
CA SER A 182 -16.31 -20.55 0.61
C SER A 182 -17.34 -20.01 1.60
N LYS A 183 -18.58 -20.47 1.48
CA LYS A 183 -19.65 -20.16 2.44
C LYS A 183 -19.34 -20.65 3.86
N GLU A 184 -18.62 -21.75 3.98
CA GLU A 184 -18.19 -22.25 5.29
C GLU A 184 -17.15 -21.34 5.93
N PHE A 185 -16.17 -20.84 5.14
CA PHE A 185 -15.21 -19.85 5.61
C PHE A 185 -15.91 -18.56 6.03
N GLU A 186 -16.86 -18.06 5.21
CA GLU A 186 -17.67 -16.88 5.51
C GLU A 186 -18.39 -17.02 6.85
N LYS A 187 -19.01 -18.18 7.10
CA LYS A 187 -19.78 -18.45 8.33
C LYS A 187 -18.88 -18.57 9.59
N ASN A 188 -17.73 -19.25 9.46
CA ASN A 188 -16.91 -19.64 10.63
C ASN A 188 -15.84 -18.59 10.97
N ILE A 189 -15.32 -17.85 10.00
CA ILE A 189 -14.22 -16.90 10.17
C ILE A 189 -14.67 -15.50 9.71
N GLY A 190 -15.26 -15.41 8.51
CA GLY A 190 -15.82 -14.21 7.93
C GLY A 190 -14.80 -13.18 7.48
N VAL A 191 -15.32 -12.05 6.98
CA VAL A 191 -14.51 -10.92 6.50
C VAL A 191 -14.10 -10.04 7.69
N ASN A 192 -12.80 -9.96 7.96
CA ASN A 192 -12.29 -9.17 9.08
C ASN A 192 -10.83 -8.77 8.85
N ASN A 193 -10.42 -7.63 9.39
CA ASN A 193 -9.02 -7.19 9.39
C ASN A 193 -8.18 -7.81 10.54
N MET A 194 -8.83 -8.43 11.52
CA MET A 194 -8.21 -9.17 12.63
C MET A 194 -9.11 -10.36 13.03
N PRO A 195 -9.27 -11.37 12.15
CA PRO A 195 -10.14 -12.51 12.42
C PRO A 195 -9.55 -13.42 13.51
N ASN A 196 -10.41 -14.20 14.11
CA ASN A 196 -9.98 -15.29 14.97
C ASN A 196 -9.55 -16.49 14.13
N TRP A 197 -8.29 -16.49 13.67
CA TRP A 197 -7.74 -17.58 12.89
C TRP A 197 -7.71 -18.89 13.66
N PRO A 198 -8.20 -20.01 13.09
CA PRO A 198 -8.14 -21.31 13.73
C PRO A 198 -6.71 -21.90 13.76
N VAL A 199 -5.82 -21.41 12.91
CA VAL A 199 -4.43 -21.84 12.76
C VAL A 199 -3.53 -20.64 12.49
N GLY A 200 -2.24 -20.82 12.72
CA GLY A 200 -1.20 -19.89 12.28
C GLY A 200 -0.45 -19.18 13.40
N THR A 201 0.81 -18.95 13.13
CA THR A 201 1.68 -18.08 13.93
C THR A 201 1.48 -16.63 13.49
N LYS A 202 1.42 -15.72 14.45
CA LYS A 202 1.11 -14.30 14.20
C LYS A 202 2.38 -13.47 13.96
N SER A 203 2.41 -12.69 12.89
CA SER A 203 3.50 -11.74 12.56
C SER A 203 2.96 -10.38 12.14
N LYS A 204 3.66 -9.30 12.52
CA LYS A 204 3.19 -7.92 12.28
C LYS A 204 3.60 -7.43 10.90
N GLY A 205 2.67 -6.85 10.15
CA GLY A 205 2.90 -6.25 8.84
C GLY A 205 3.20 -7.27 7.73
N ASN A 206 3.25 -6.83 6.49
CA ASN A 206 3.76 -7.65 5.38
C ASN A 206 5.23 -7.99 5.60
N GLU A 207 5.99 -7.08 6.18
CA GLU A 207 7.41 -7.23 6.55
C GLU A 207 7.63 -8.42 7.49
N GLY A 208 6.83 -8.49 8.55
CA GLY A 208 6.93 -9.56 9.55
C GLY A 208 6.53 -10.93 9.00
N ILE A 209 5.46 -10.99 8.18
CA ILE A 209 5.11 -12.25 7.47
C ILE A 209 6.26 -12.67 6.57
N THR A 210 6.81 -11.75 5.77
CA THR A 210 7.95 -12.02 4.87
C THR A 210 9.15 -12.59 5.62
N ALA A 211 9.54 -11.94 6.73
CA ALA A 211 10.66 -12.41 7.56
C ALA A 211 10.40 -13.79 8.16
N SER A 212 9.17 -14.05 8.62
CA SER A 212 8.80 -15.36 9.17
C SER A 212 8.80 -16.46 8.10
N LEU A 213 8.36 -16.17 6.88
CA LEU A 213 8.44 -17.11 5.75
C LEU A 213 9.88 -17.50 5.43
N MET A 214 10.81 -16.54 5.47
CA MET A 214 12.23 -16.79 5.18
C MET A 214 12.91 -17.68 6.24
N THR A 215 12.39 -17.69 7.46
CA THR A 215 13.03 -18.38 8.60
C THR A 215 12.30 -19.64 9.05
N THR A 216 11.06 -19.88 8.57
CA THR A 216 10.24 -21.02 9.02
C THR A 216 10.06 -22.02 7.86
N PRO A 217 10.76 -23.16 7.86
CA PRO A 217 10.60 -24.18 6.82
C PRO A 217 9.16 -24.70 6.74
N GLY A 218 8.68 -24.97 5.51
CA GLY A 218 7.32 -25.45 5.27
C GLY A 218 6.22 -24.46 5.61
N SER A 219 6.54 -23.17 5.69
CA SER A 219 5.55 -22.13 5.96
C SER A 219 4.83 -21.63 4.71
N ILE A 220 3.65 -21.07 4.93
CA ILE A 220 2.84 -20.33 3.96
C ILE A 220 2.22 -19.12 4.65
N GLY A 221 2.18 -18.00 3.95
CA GLY A 221 1.53 -16.77 4.42
C GLY A 221 1.05 -15.92 3.26
N TYR A 222 0.16 -14.97 3.55
CA TYR A 222 -0.35 -14.03 2.56
C TYR A 222 0.34 -12.67 2.72
N ILE A 223 0.92 -12.18 1.63
CA ILE A 223 1.63 -10.89 1.57
C ILE A 223 1.31 -10.16 0.26
N GLU A 224 1.56 -8.86 0.23
CA GLU A 224 1.53 -8.12 -1.02
C GLU A 224 2.68 -8.60 -1.95
N TYR A 225 2.41 -8.67 -3.26
CA TYR A 225 3.29 -9.25 -4.27
C TYR A 225 4.69 -8.64 -4.33
N GLY A 226 4.83 -7.32 -4.16
CA GLY A 226 6.12 -6.64 -4.16
C GLY A 226 7.07 -7.13 -3.07
N TYR A 227 6.55 -7.55 -1.91
CA TYR A 227 7.37 -8.17 -0.86
C TYR A 227 7.92 -9.52 -1.30
N ALA A 228 7.10 -10.37 -1.91
CA ALA A 228 7.59 -11.65 -2.42
C ALA A 228 8.62 -11.45 -3.53
N LYS A 229 8.34 -10.54 -4.48
CA LYS A 229 9.22 -10.20 -5.60
C LYS A 229 10.57 -9.67 -5.12
N SER A 230 10.59 -8.73 -4.17
CA SER A 230 11.83 -8.11 -3.67
C SER A 230 12.73 -9.09 -2.93
N GLN A 231 12.15 -10.04 -2.20
CA GLN A 231 12.88 -11.07 -1.45
C GLN A 231 13.07 -12.37 -2.22
N LYS A 232 12.59 -12.45 -3.47
CA LYS A 232 12.61 -13.66 -4.31
C LYS A 232 11.98 -14.87 -3.61
N LEU A 233 10.96 -14.64 -2.81
CA LEU A 233 10.20 -15.71 -2.19
C LEU A 233 9.32 -16.40 -3.23
N PRO A 234 9.29 -17.74 -3.26
CA PRO A 234 8.33 -18.45 -4.09
C PRO A 234 6.91 -18.21 -3.59
N PHE A 235 5.96 -18.15 -4.50
CA PHE A 235 4.55 -18.01 -4.20
C PHE A 235 3.72 -18.91 -5.13
N ALA A 236 2.56 -19.32 -4.65
CA ALA A 236 1.70 -20.24 -5.37
C ALA A 236 0.98 -19.55 -6.54
N THR A 237 0.85 -20.28 -7.65
CA THR A 237 -0.11 -20.00 -8.70
C THR A 237 -1.49 -20.41 -8.20
N LEU A 238 -2.47 -19.50 -8.25
CA LEU A 238 -3.79 -19.72 -7.64
C LEU A 238 -4.86 -20.00 -8.68
N GLN A 239 -5.76 -20.95 -8.37
CA GLN A 239 -6.94 -21.17 -9.16
C GLN A 239 -7.93 -20.02 -8.98
N ASN A 240 -8.31 -19.38 -10.09
CA ASN A 240 -9.29 -18.30 -10.10
C ASN A 240 -10.73 -18.82 -10.27
N LYS A 241 -11.71 -17.91 -10.31
CA LYS A 241 -13.14 -18.24 -10.46
C LYS A 241 -13.45 -18.96 -11.77
N ALA A 242 -12.72 -18.65 -12.85
CA ALA A 242 -12.87 -19.33 -14.15
C ALA A 242 -12.26 -20.76 -14.18
N GLY A 243 -11.62 -21.21 -13.08
CA GLY A 243 -10.97 -22.51 -12.98
C GLY A 243 -9.52 -22.55 -13.46
N ASN A 244 -8.98 -21.45 -13.97
CA ASN A 244 -7.61 -21.33 -14.45
C ASN A 244 -6.64 -21.13 -13.29
N TYR A 245 -5.43 -21.70 -13.42
CA TYR A 245 -4.32 -21.40 -12.52
C TYR A 245 -3.56 -20.19 -13.05
N VAL A 246 -3.58 -19.10 -12.30
CA VAL A 246 -3.01 -17.80 -12.69
C VAL A 246 -1.89 -17.40 -11.74
N GLU A 247 -0.72 -17.09 -12.31
CA GLU A 247 0.41 -16.54 -11.58
C GLU A 247 0.20 -15.05 -11.31
N ALA A 248 0.65 -14.57 -10.15
CA ALA A 248 0.62 -13.14 -9.84
C ALA A 248 1.66 -12.41 -10.69
N THR A 249 1.18 -11.51 -11.51
CA THR A 249 1.96 -10.55 -12.30
C THR A 249 1.22 -9.20 -12.28
N THR A 250 1.88 -8.12 -12.67
CA THR A 250 1.20 -6.83 -12.83
C THR A 250 0.04 -6.94 -13.85
N ALA A 251 0.25 -7.70 -14.94
CA ALA A 251 -0.78 -7.89 -15.98
C ALA A 251 -1.99 -8.69 -15.46
N SER A 252 -1.78 -9.83 -14.78
CA SER A 252 -2.88 -10.64 -14.25
C SER A 252 -3.62 -9.93 -13.11
N ALA A 253 -2.92 -9.12 -12.32
CA ALA A 253 -3.52 -8.26 -11.31
C ALA A 253 -4.38 -7.15 -11.95
N ALA A 254 -3.87 -6.49 -13.01
CA ALA A 254 -4.62 -5.50 -13.76
C ALA A 254 -5.89 -6.08 -14.40
N ALA A 255 -5.81 -7.31 -14.95
CA ALA A 255 -6.99 -8.03 -15.48
C ALA A 255 -8.04 -8.28 -14.38
N GLY A 256 -7.61 -8.59 -13.15
CA GLY A 256 -8.51 -8.73 -12.01
C GLY A 256 -9.20 -7.41 -11.65
N LEU A 257 -8.44 -6.32 -11.59
CA LEU A 257 -8.96 -4.98 -11.25
C LEU A 257 -9.91 -4.41 -12.31
N ALA A 258 -9.70 -4.75 -13.59
CA ALA A 258 -10.53 -4.27 -14.70
C ALA A 258 -11.99 -4.75 -14.62
N SER A 259 -12.29 -5.76 -13.80
CA SER A 259 -13.65 -6.25 -13.56
C SER A 259 -14.50 -5.32 -12.66
N GLY A 260 -13.88 -4.35 -12.00
CA GLY A 260 -14.51 -3.44 -11.05
C GLY A 260 -14.63 -2.01 -11.58
N GLU A 261 -15.84 -1.46 -11.64
CA GLU A 261 -16.03 -0.03 -11.88
C GLU A 261 -15.66 0.77 -10.63
N ILE A 262 -14.94 1.89 -10.80
CA ILE A 262 -14.67 2.82 -9.71
C ILE A 262 -15.86 3.77 -9.53
N PRO A 263 -16.60 3.65 -8.41
CA PRO A 263 -17.74 4.49 -8.13
C PRO A 263 -17.32 5.94 -7.79
N PRO A 264 -18.29 6.88 -7.68
CA PRO A 264 -18.00 8.29 -7.39
C PRO A 264 -17.30 8.53 -6.05
N ASP A 265 -17.50 7.66 -5.06
CA ASP A 265 -16.82 7.73 -3.75
C ASP A 265 -15.40 7.14 -3.77
N LEU A 266 -14.95 6.63 -4.93
CA LEU A 266 -13.63 6.03 -5.17
C LEU A 266 -13.35 4.77 -4.34
N ILE A 267 -14.38 4.12 -3.79
CA ILE A 267 -14.25 2.89 -2.98
C ILE A 267 -14.71 1.69 -3.81
N ALA A 268 -13.79 1.11 -4.56
CA ALA A 268 -14.06 -0.07 -5.37
C ALA A 268 -13.53 -1.33 -4.68
N TRP A 269 -14.36 -2.36 -4.67
CA TRP A 269 -14.02 -3.68 -4.17
C TRP A 269 -14.02 -4.70 -5.29
N VAL A 270 -12.90 -5.39 -5.44
CA VAL A 270 -12.82 -6.55 -6.34
C VAL A 270 -12.73 -7.80 -5.47
N SER A 271 -13.72 -8.66 -5.60
CA SER A 271 -13.75 -9.94 -4.89
C SER A 271 -13.95 -11.04 -5.90
N ASP A 272 -12.98 -11.94 -6.03
CA ASP A 272 -13.06 -13.13 -6.86
C ASP A 272 -13.43 -12.82 -8.33
N PRO A 273 -12.58 -12.08 -9.08
CA PRO A 273 -12.85 -11.63 -10.45
C PRO A 273 -13.10 -12.80 -11.41
N GLU A 274 -13.96 -12.59 -12.43
CA GLU A 274 -14.44 -13.64 -13.33
C GLU A 274 -13.55 -13.86 -14.57
N ALA A 275 -12.68 -12.91 -14.91
CA ALA A 275 -11.86 -13.00 -16.11
C ALA A 275 -10.89 -14.19 -16.03
N LYS A 276 -10.70 -14.86 -17.17
CA LYS A 276 -9.92 -16.11 -17.26
C LYS A 276 -8.44 -15.95 -16.90
N ASP A 277 -7.89 -14.78 -17.14
CA ASP A 277 -6.50 -14.38 -16.89
C ASP A 277 -6.33 -13.53 -15.62
N ALA A 278 -7.42 -13.26 -14.91
CA ALA A 278 -7.40 -12.50 -13.68
C ALA A 278 -6.75 -13.26 -12.54
N TYR A 279 -5.78 -12.62 -11.86
CA TYR A 279 -5.31 -13.09 -10.56
C TYR A 279 -6.42 -12.89 -9.52
N PRO A 280 -6.72 -13.90 -8.67
CA PRO A 280 -7.96 -13.91 -7.90
C PRO A 280 -8.00 -12.94 -6.70
N ILE A 281 -6.84 -12.52 -6.18
CA ILE A 281 -6.78 -11.72 -4.95
C ILE A 281 -6.08 -10.39 -5.25
N VAL A 282 -6.88 -9.40 -5.63
CA VAL A 282 -6.42 -8.05 -6.01
C VAL A 282 -7.19 -6.98 -5.24
N THR A 283 -6.57 -5.82 -5.06
CA THR A 283 -7.20 -4.69 -4.38
C THR A 283 -6.57 -3.37 -4.77
N TYR A 284 -7.37 -2.31 -4.70
CA TYR A 284 -6.87 -0.96 -4.52
C TYR A 284 -6.41 -0.75 -3.09
N THR A 285 -5.54 0.23 -2.87
CA THR A 285 -5.18 0.73 -1.54
C THR A 285 -5.32 2.24 -1.51
N TRP A 286 -5.87 2.75 -0.42
CA TRP A 286 -6.25 4.14 -0.30
C TRP A 286 -5.32 4.90 0.63
N MET A 287 -4.93 6.11 0.24
CA MET A 287 -4.58 7.15 1.20
C MET A 287 -5.85 7.85 1.67
N ILE A 288 -5.86 8.24 2.94
CA ILE A 288 -7.00 8.84 3.62
C ILE A 288 -6.58 10.22 4.11
N PHE A 289 -7.31 11.25 3.67
CA PHE A 289 -7.01 12.65 3.95
C PHE A 289 -8.20 13.32 4.64
N TYR A 290 -7.94 14.34 5.47
CA TYR A 290 -9.02 15.25 5.87
C TYR A 290 -9.45 16.07 4.66
N LYS A 291 -10.74 16.37 4.53
CA LYS A 291 -11.21 17.28 3.49
C LYS A 291 -10.79 18.72 3.80
N LYS A 292 -10.58 19.04 5.11
CA LYS A 292 -10.18 20.36 5.57
C LYS A 292 -9.03 20.26 6.55
N TYR A 293 -7.97 21.04 6.31
CA TYR A 293 -6.82 21.22 7.17
C TYR A 293 -6.77 22.64 7.70
N ASP A 294 -6.41 22.82 8.98
CA ASP A 294 -6.21 24.16 9.57
C ASP A 294 -4.96 24.84 9.01
N ASN A 295 -3.95 24.07 8.65
CA ASN A 295 -2.70 24.57 8.06
C ASN A 295 -2.75 24.46 6.52
N LYS A 296 -2.86 25.62 5.86
CA LYS A 296 -2.92 25.72 4.39
C LYS A 296 -1.63 25.26 3.69
N ALA A 297 -0.47 25.39 4.35
CA ALA A 297 0.78 24.88 3.78
C ALA A 297 0.78 23.35 3.75
N LYS A 298 0.23 22.69 4.80
CA LYS A 298 0.07 21.23 4.81
C LYS A 298 -0.93 20.75 3.76
N SER A 299 -2.10 21.38 3.64
CA SER A 299 -3.10 20.97 2.63
C SER A 299 -2.55 21.12 1.21
N LYS A 300 -1.82 22.21 0.93
CA LYS A 300 -1.15 22.38 -0.36
C LYS A 300 -0.09 21.30 -0.60
N ALA A 301 0.78 21.04 0.38
CA ALA A 301 1.84 20.04 0.27
C ALA A 301 1.27 18.63 0.07
N LEU A 302 0.13 18.29 0.70
CA LEU A 302 -0.57 17.03 0.51
C LEU A 302 -1.16 16.90 -0.91
N ARG A 303 -1.81 17.94 -1.44
CA ARG A 303 -2.28 17.92 -2.84
C ARG A 303 -1.13 17.76 -3.84
N ASP A 304 -0.02 18.47 -3.62
CA ASP A 304 1.18 18.33 -4.46
C ASP A 304 1.76 16.91 -4.39
N LEU A 305 1.80 16.29 -3.18
CA LEU A 305 2.22 14.90 -2.97
C LEU A 305 1.28 13.90 -3.66
N ILE A 306 -0.04 14.09 -3.54
CA ILE A 306 -1.04 13.27 -4.24
C ILE A 306 -0.80 13.36 -5.76
N ASN A 307 -0.65 14.58 -6.29
CA ASN A 307 -0.41 14.77 -7.71
C ASN A 307 0.90 14.08 -8.17
N TYR A 308 1.98 14.17 -7.37
CA TYR A 308 3.22 13.44 -7.63
C TYR A 308 2.96 11.93 -7.69
N GLY A 309 2.27 11.36 -6.69
CA GLY A 309 1.90 9.94 -6.65
C GLY A 309 1.07 9.49 -7.85
N LEU A 310 0.20 10.37 -8.37
CA LEU A 310 -0.66 10.10 -9.54
C LEU A 310 0.03 10.36 -10.90
N THR A 311 1.25 10.85 -10.92
CA THR A 311 2.00 11.16 -12.15
C THR A 311 3.33 10.41 -12.18
N ASP A 312 4.39 11.01 -11.68
CA ASP A 312 5.73 10.40 -11.67
C ASP A 312 5.80 9.15 -10.78
N GLY A 313 5.06 9.15 -9.67
CA GLY A 313 4.96 8.00 -8.78
C GLY A 313 4.40 6.75 -9.46
N GLN A 314 3.40 6.89 -10.35
CA GLN A 314 2.84 5.73 -11.07
C GLN A 314 3.88 5.00 -11.92
N LYS A 315 4.88 5.70 -12.45
CA LYS A 315 5.96 5.12 -13.27
C LYS A 315 6.85 4.15 -12.48
N GLU A 316 6.88 4.28 -11.15
CA GLU A 316 7.66 3.42 -10.26
C GLU A 316 6.90 2.16 -9.82
N SER A 317 5.58 2.09 -10.05
CA SER A 317 4.69 1.05 -9.52
C SER A 317 5.07 -0.35 -10.00
N GLU A 318 5.17 -0.59 -11.30
CA GLU A 318 5.41 -1.93 -11.87
C GLU A 318 6.75 -2.52 -11.45
N ALA A 319 7.80 -1.69 -11.37
CA ALA A 319 9.13 -2.14 -10.95
C ALA A 319 9.10 -2.74 -9.53
N LEU A 320 8.25 -2.19 -8.67
CA LEU A 320 8.05 -2.64 -7.28
C LEU A 320 6.95 -3.69 -7.11
N GLY A 321 6.27 -4.09 -8.20
CA GLY A 321 5.23 -5.12 -8.16
C GLY A 321 3.80 -4.61 -8.00
N TYR A 322 3.61 -3.29 -8.01
CA TYR A 322 2.27 -2.69 -7.92
C TYR A 322 1.65 -2.47 -9.30
N VAL A 323 0.34 -2.36 -9.33
CA VAL A 323 -0.43 -2.04 -10.54
C VAL A 323 -0.65 -0.53 -10.58
N PRO A 324 -0.16 0.15 -11.65
CA PRO A 324 -0.47 1.55 -11.85
C PRO A 324 -1.98 1.76 -12.03
N LEU A 325 -2.47 2.89 -11.57
CA LEU A 325 -3.89 3.23 -11.74
C LEU A 325 -4.21 3.49 -13.22
N PRO A 326 -5.35 3.00 -13.73
CA PRO A 326 -5.84 3.36 -15.06
C PRO A 326 -6.02 4.89 -15.21
N PRO A 327 -5.82 5.47 -16.40
CA PRO A 327 -5.89 6.92 -16.62
C PRO A 327 -7.22 7.56 -16.20
N GLU A 328 -8.34 6.85 -16.40
CA GLU A 328 -9.66 7.29 -15.97
C GLU A 328 -9.78 7.36 -14.43
N VAL A 329 -9.14 6.43 -13.72
CA VAL A 329 -9.07 6.44 -12.25
C VAL A 329 -8.20 7.60 -11.78
N VAL A 330 -7.03 7.80 -12.38
CA VAL A 330 -6.15 8.95 -12.09
C VAL A 330 -6.91 10.26 -12.25
N THR A 331 -7.71 10.41 -13.30
CA THR A 331 -8.51 11.63 -13.54
C THR A 331 -9.53 11.85 -12.42
N LYS A 332 -10.26 10.81 -12.02
CA LYS A 332 -11.23 10.88 -10.90
C LYS A 332 -10.56 11.23 -9.57
N VAL A 333 -9.41 10.60 -9.29
CA VAL A 333 -8.66 10.84 -8.05
C VAL A 333 -8.10 12.26 -7.99
N LYS A 334 -7.57 12.80 -9.10
CA LYS A 334 -7.11 14.19 -9.19
C LYS A 334 -8.25 15.16 -8.89
N ALA A 335 -9.41 14.97 -9.49
CA ALA A 335 -10.57 15.83 -9.24
C ALA A 335 -11.01 15.79 -7.76
N ALA A 336 -10.99 14.63 -7.12
CA ALA A 336 -11.29 14.51 -5.70
C ALA A 336 -10.21 15.15 -4.80
N ALA A 337 -8.94 15.08 -5.19
CA ALA A 337 -7.84 15.69 -4.44
C ALA A 337 -7.92 17.22 -4.37
N GLU A 338 -8.46 17.87 -5.41
CA GLU A 338 -8.67 19.34 -5.42
C GLU A 338 -9.67 19.80 -4.35
N THR A 339 -10.52 18.92 -3.82
CA THR A 339 -11.47 19.25 -2.74
C THR A 339 -10.81 19.31 -1.36
N ILE A 340 -9.56 18.89 -1.22
CA ILE A 340 -8.79 18.95 0.02
C ILE A 340 -8.30 20.40 0.22
N SER A 341 -8.71 21.06 1.29
CA SER A 341 -8.47 22.49 1.53
C SER A 341 -7.81 22.79 2.88
#